data_c4ee160e3a5c4e8ce872378eb744f758
#
_entry.id   c4ee160e3a5c4e8ce872378eb744f758
#
_cell.length_a   1.000
_cell.length_b   1.000
_cell.length_c   1.000
_cell.angle_alpha   90.00
_cell.angle_beta   90.00
_cell.angle_gamma   90.00
#
_symmetry.space_group_name_H-M   'P 1'
#
loop_
_entity.id
_entity.type
_entity.pdbx_description
1 polymer ?
#
loop_
_entity_poly.entity_id
_entity_poly.type
_entity_poly.pdbx_seq_one_letter_code
_entity_poly.pdbx_strand_id
1 'polypeptide(L)'
;MAFDLSMPILVVDDYNTMIRIIRNLLKQLGFENVDDANDGSAALVKMQSKKYGLVISDWNMEPMTGYDLLREVRASPELSQTPFIMITAESKTENVIAAKKAGVSNYIVKPFNAATLKTKMEAVFPGAAG
;
A
#
# COMPACT_ATOMS: atom_id res chain seq x y z
N MET A 1 -7.05 -0.92 20.35
CA MET A 1 -8.16 -0.53 19.48
C MET A 1 -8.02 -1.22 18.13
N ALA A 2 -9.12 -1.67 17.55
CA ALA A 2 -9.09 -2.37 16.27
C ALA A 2 -9.00 -1.40 15.09
N PHE A 3 -8.57 -1.92 13.95
CA PHE A 3 -8.65 -1.20 12.67
C PHE A 3 -10.12 -0.87 12.34
N ASP A 4 -10.31 0.18 11.55
CA ASP A 4 -11.58 0.39 10.86
C ASP A 4 -11.63 -0.59 9.69
N LEU A 5 -12.29 -1.72 9.89
CA LEU A 5 -12.35 -2.79 8.90
C LEU A 5 -13.20 -2.44 7.68
N SER A 6 -13.93 -1.34 7.73
CA SER A 6 -14.71 -0.85 6.59
C SER A 6 -13.91 0.13 5.71
N MET A 7 -12.72 0.53 6.12
CA MET A 7 -11.94 1.49 5.33
C MET A 7 -11.59 0.92 3.96
N PRO A 8 -11.72 1.72 2.90
CA PRO A 8 -11.32 1.27 1.57
C PRO A 8 -9.80 1.12 1.49
N ILE A 9 -9.35 0.00 0.92
CA ILE A 9 -7.93 -0.28 0.69
C ILE A 9 -7.72 -0.50 -0.80
N LEU A 10 -6.68 0.09 -1.37
CA LEU A 10 -6.29 -0.11 -2.76
C LEU A 10 -5.01 -0.93 -2.81
N VAL A 11 -5.04 -2.05 -3.53
CA VAL A 11 -3.88 -2.90 -3.76
C VAL A 11 -3.40 -2.69 -5.19
N VAL A 12 -2.12 -2.35 -5.36
CA VAL A 12 -1.55 -2.03 -6.67
C VAL A 12 -0.39 -2.97 -6.97
N ASP A 13 -0.50 -3.73 -8.04
CA ASP A 13 0.55 -4.66 -8.48
C ASP A 13 0.26 -5.02 -9.94
N ASP A 14 1.29 -5.14 -10.77
CA ASP A 14 1.12 -5.57 -12.16
C ASP A 14 1.01 -7.09 -12.30
N TYR A 15 1.13 -7.81 -11.20
CA TYR A 15 1.02 -9.27 -11.15
C TYR A 15 -0.26 -9.69 -10.44
N ASN A 16 -1.23 -10.18 -11.19
CA ASN A 16 -2.56 -10.51 -10.66
C ASN A 16 -2.54 -11.54 -9.54
N THR A 17 -1.60 -12.49 -9.58
CA THR A 17 -1.46 -13.49 -8.52
C THR A 17 -1.11 -12.82 -7.19
N MET A 18 -0.23 -11.84 -7.21
CA MET A 18 0.14 -11.11 -5.99
C MET A 18 -1.04 -10.27 -5.48
N ILE A 19 -1.78 -9.63 -6.37
CA ILE A 19 -3.01 -8.91 -5.98
C ILE A 19 -3.95 -9.84 -5.22
N ARG A 20 -4.16 -11.04 -5.75
CA ARG A 20 -5.04 -12.03 -5.12
C ARG A 20 -4.53 -12.46 -3.76
N ILE A 21 -3.22 -12.69 -3.63
CA ILE A 21 -2.60 -13.05 -2.35
C ILE A 21 -2.83 -11.96 -1.32
N ILE A 22 -2.55 -10.71 -1.67
CA ILE A 22 -2.69 -9.58 -0.75
C ILE A 22 -4.16 -9.41 -0.34
N ARG A 23 -5.08 -9.49 -1.30
CA ARG A 23 -6.50 -9.38 -1.01
C ARG A 23 -6.97 -10.48 -0.05
N ASN A 24 -6.47 -11.73 -0.24
CA ASN A 24 -6.81 -12.83 0.66
C ASN A 24 -6.27 -12.60 2.07
N LEU A 25 -5.06 -12.07 2.19
CA LEU A 25 -4.48 -11.74 3.50
C LEU A 25 -5.30 -10.66 4.20
N LEU A 26 -5.69 -9.62 3.48
CA LEU A 26 -6.54 -8.56 4.03
C LEU A 26 -7.90 -9.10 4.47
N LYS A 27 -8.47 -10.02 3.70
CA LYS A 27 -9.73 -10.66 4.05
C LYS A 27 -9.59 -11.45 5.35
N GLN A 28 -8.48 -12.19 5.52
CA GLN A 28 -8.19 -12.91 6.76
C GLN A 28 -8.13 -11.98 7.96
N LEU A 29 -7.67 -10.74 7.75
CA LEU A 29 -7.58 -9.72 8.80
C LEU A 29 -8.91 -9.01 9.04
N GLY A 30 -9.93 -9.28 8.24
CA GLY A 30 -11.26 -8.74 8.40
C GLY A 30 -11.62 -7.58 7.49
N PHE A 31 -10.73 -7.18 6.57
CA PHE A 31 -11.01 -6.10 5.62
C PHE A 31 -11.78 -6.62 4.42
N GLU A 32 -12.91 -6.01 4.13
CA GLU A 32 -13.78 -6.43 3.03
C GLU A 32 -13.88 -5.42 1.90
N ASN A 33 -13.45 -4.19 2.12
CA ASN A 33 -13.57 -3.11 1.15
C ASN A 33 -12.23 -2.89 0.44
N VAL A 34 -11.85 -3.85 -0.41
CA VAL A 34 -10.54 -3.87 -1.06
C VAL A 34 -10.73 -3.79 -2.58
N ASP A 35 -10.14 -2.76 -3.18
CA ASP A 35 -10.05 -2.61 -4.63
C ASP A 35 -8.64 -2.92 -5.10
N ASP A 36 -8.45 -3.05 -6.40
CA ASP A 36 -7.12 -3.27 -6.96
C ASP A 36 -6.90 -2.47 -8.25
N ALA A 37 -5.63 -2.31 -8.59
CA ALA A 37 -5.20 -1.69 -9.84
C ALA A 37 -3.94 -2.41 -10.33
N ASN A 38 -3.77 -2.50 -11.64
CA ASN A 38 -2.65 -3.23 -12.23
C ASN A 38 -1.44 -2.37 -12.55
N ASP A 39 -1.55 -1.06 -12.40
CA ASP A 39 -0.41 -0.14 -12.58
C ASP A 39 -0.66 1.16 -11.83
N GLY A 40 0.38 2.01 -11.80
CA GLY A 40 0.32 3.27 -11.07
C GLY A 40 -0.67 4.26 -11.66
N SER A 41 -0.82 4.29 -12.98
CA SER A 41 -1.76 5.20 -13.63
C SER A 41 -3.20 4.85 -13.28
N ALA A 42 -3.54 3.57 -13.34
CA ALA A 42 -4.87 3.10 -12.97
C ALA A 42 -5.15 3.36 -11.48
N ALA A 43 -4.12 3.19 -10.64
CA ALA A 43 -4.24 3.49 -9.21
C ALA A 43 -4.57 4.97 -8.96
N LEU A 44 -3.88 5.88 -9.66
CA LEU A 44 -4.14 7.31 -9.51
C LEU A 44 -5.56 7.68 -9.92
N VAL A 45 -6.06 7.10 -11.02
CA VAL A 45 -7.43 7.34 -11.46
C VAL A 45 -8.43 6.92 -10.37
N LYS A 46 -8.22 5.74 -9.78
CA LYS A 46 -9.09 5.26 -8.71
C LYS A 46 -9.01 6.14 -7.47
N MET A 47 -7.81 6.58 -7.11
CA MET A 47 -7.61 7.43 -5.93
C MET A 47 -8.26 8.80 -6.10
N GLN A 48 -8.34 9.31 -7.32
CA GLN A 48 -9.00 10.58 -7.61
C GLN A 48 -10.51 10.50 -7.53
N SER A 49 -11.08 9.30 -7.76
CA SER A 49 -12.53 9.11 -7.75
C SER A 49 -13.07 8.54 -6.44
N LYS A 50 -12.20 8.02 -5.56
CA LYS A 50 -12.60 7.41 -4.30
C LYS A 50 -11.50 7.63 -3.27
N LYS A 51 -11.88 7.98 -2.05
CA LYS A 51 -10.92 8.17 -0.97
C LYS A 51 -10.57 6.83 -0.34
N TYR A 52 -9.30 6.45 -0.40
CA TYR A 52 -8.80 5.22 0.24
C TYR A 52 -8.17 5.53 1.59
N GLY A 53 -8.37 4.63 2.54
CA GLY A 53 -7.74 4.72 3.85
C GLY A 53 -6.32 4.17 3.86
N LEU A 54 -5.96 3.36 2.84
CA LEU A 54 -4.62 2.77 2.71
C LEU A 54 -4.39 2.36 1.27
N VAL A 55 -3.18 2.58 0.78
CA VAL A 55 -2.69 2.04 -0.49
C VAL A 55 -1.54 1.10 -0.20
N ILE A 56 -1.59 -0.12 -0.75
CA ILE A 56 -0.53 -1.10 -0.67
C ILE A 56 -0.04 -1.33 -2.09
N SER A 57 1.20 -0.97 -2.40
CA SER A 57 1.73 -1.02 -3.76
C SER A 57 3.04 -1.78 -3.83
N ASP A 58 3.17 -2.62 -4.85
CA ASP A 58 4.45 -3.19 -5.21
C ASP A 58 5.38 -2.09 -5.73
N TRP A 59 6.68 -2.25 -5.53
CA TRP A 59 7.69 -1.32 -6.05
C TRP A 59 7.91 -1.52 -7.55
N ASN A 60 8.06 -2.79 -7.95
CA ASN A 60 8.44 -3.14 -9.31
C ASN A 60 7.23 -3.27 -10.21
N MET A 61 6.87 -2.18 -10.87
CA MET A 61 5.76 -2.11 -11.83
C MET A 61 6.19 -1.28 -13.03
N GLU A 62 5.53 -1.50 -14.15
CA GLU A 62 5.71 -0.70 -15.38
C GLU A 62 4.34 -0.26 -15.89
N PRO A 63 4.25 0.90 -16.54
CA PRO A 63 5.31 1.90 -16.80
C PRO A 63 5.65 2.78 -15.60
N MET A 64 4.83 2.79 -14.57
CA MET A 64 5.05 3.61 -13.37
C MET A 64 5.39 2.68 -12.20
N THR A 65 6.55 2.87 -11.59
CA THR A 65 6.94 2.08 -10.41
C THR A 65 6.11 2.49 -9.19
N GLY A 66 6.11 1.65 -8.15
CA GLY A 66 5.48 2.01 -6.88
C GLY A 66 6.10 3.27 -6.27
N TYR A 67 7.40 3.45 -6.45
CA TYR A 67 8.09 4.66 -6.00
C TYR A 67 7.56 5.91 -6.74
N ASP A 68 7.39 5.83 -8.06
CA ASP A 68 6.83 6.91 -8.85
C ASP A 68 5.39 7.21 -8.42
N LEU A 69 4.60 6.17 -8.19
CA LEU A 69 3.23 6.33 -7.69
C LEU A 69 3.22 7.05 -6.33
N LEU A 70 4.09 6.64 -5.42
CA LEU A 70 4.20 7.30 -4.10
C LEU A 70 4.51 8.78 -4.24
N ARG A 71 5.44 9.13 -5.11
CA ARG A 71 5.80 10.53 -5.35
C ARG A 71 4.63 11.33 -5.91
N GLU A 72 3.88 10.75 -6.86
CA GLU A 72 2.69 11.39 -7.41
C GLU A 72 1.62 11.61 -6.34
N VAL A 73 1.40 10.62 -5.48
CA VAL A 73 0.44 10.73 -4.39
C VAL A 73 0.84 11.85 -3.43
N ARG A 74 2.10 11.90 -3.04
CA ARG A 74 2.58 12.92 -2.09
C ARG A 74 2.62 14.32 -2.70
N ALA A 75 2.75 14.43 -4.02
CA ALA A 75 2.74 15.71 -4.71
C ALA A 75 1.31 16.25 -4.93
N SER A 76 0.30 15.41 -4.83
CA SER A 76 -1.09 15.82 -5.02
C SER A 76 -1.66 16.36 -3.70
N PRO A 77 -2.14 17.61 -3.65
CA PRO A 77 -2.72 18.15 -2.42
C PRO A 77 -3.87 17.32 -1.87
N GLU A 78 -4.66 16.71 -2.74
CA GLU A 78 -5.81 15.91 -2.36
C GLU A 78 -5.44 14.54 -1.81
N LEU A 79 -4.30 13.99 -2.25
CA LEU A 79 -3.86 12.63 -1.94
C LEU A 79 -2.67 12.58 -0.98
N SER A 80 -2.05 13.71 -0.69
CA SER A 80 -0.76 13.79 -0.01
C SER A 80 -0.71 13.12 1.37
N GLN A 81 -1.84 12.96 2.03
CA GLN A 81 -1.92 12.35 3.36
C GLN A 81 -2.37 10.89 3.34
N THR A 82 -2.59 10.33 2.17
CA THR A 82 -3.05 8.93 2.06
C THR A 82 -1.98 7.98 2.62
N PRO A 83 -2.32 7.13 3.59
CA PRO A 83 -1.37 6.12 4.07
C PRO A 83 -0.95 5.19 2.94
N PHE A 84 0.36 4.91 2.85
CA PHE A 84 0.95 4.18 1.74
C PHE A 84 1.97 3.18 2.26
N ILE A 85 1.77 1.90 1.97
CA ILE A 85 2.71 0.84 2.30
C ILE A 85 3.32 0.32 1.01
N MET A 86 4.65 0.26 0.95
CA MET A 86 5.39 -0.25 -0.20
C MET A 86 5.77 -1.71 0.05
N ILE A 87 5.52 -2.57 -0.93
CA ILE A 87 5.95 -3.97 -0.90
C ILE A 87 7.01 -4.18 -1.96
N THR A 88 8.09 -4.85 -1.60
CA THR A 88 9.20 -5.08 -2.53
C THR A 88 9.98 -6.34 -2.19
N ALA A 89 10.61 -6.94 -3.21
CA ALA A 89 11.59 -8.00 -3.02
C ALA A 89 12.96 -7.43 -2.63
N GLU A 90 13.14 -6.12 -2.74
CA GLU A 90 14.40 -5.43 -2.48
C GLU A 90 14.48 -4.96 -1.04
N SER A 91 15.59 -5.31 -0.37
CA SER A 91 15.87 -4.84 0.99
C SER A 91 17.05 -3.88 1.04
N LYS A 92 17.48 -3.36 -0.12
CA LYS A 92 18.62 -2.45 -0.18
C LYS A 92 18.36 -1.18 0.62
N THR A 93 19.34 -0.81 1.43
CA THR A 93 19.24 0.35 2.31
C THR A 93 18.91 1.63 1.54
N GLU A 94 19.52 1.82 0.36
CA GLU A 94 19.28 3.00 -0.46
C GLU A 94 17.83 3.11 -0.94
N ASN A 95 17.19 1.97 -1.24
CA ASN A 95 15.78 1.96 -1.65
C ASN A 95 14.86 2.27 -0.47
N VAL A 96 15.16 1.73 0.70
CA VAL A 96 14.42 2.03 1.92
C VAL A 96 14.52 3.51 2.26
N ILE A 97 15.72 4.08 2.16
CA ILE A 97 15.95 5.50 2.41
C ILE A 97 15.17 6.37 1.41
N ALA A 98 15.22 6.00 0.12
CA ALA A 98 14.49 6.74 -0.92
C ALA A 98 12.99 6.73 -0.66
N ALA A 99 12.42 5.57 -0.29
CA ALA A 99 11.00 5.46 0.02
C ALA A 99 10.62 6.33 1.23
N LYS A 100 11.45 6.34 2.27
CA LYS A 100 11.22 7.17 3.45
C LYS A 100 11.26 8.66 3.11
N LYS A 101 12.21 9.08 2.30
CA LYS A 101 12.31 10.48 1.85
C LYS A 101 11.11 10.88 1.00
N ALA A 102 10.56 9.94 0.21
CA ALA A 102 9.38 10.19 -0.59
C ALA A 102 8.08 10.19 0.24
N GLY A 103 8.15 9.80 1.52
CA GLY A 103 7.00 9.85 2.41
C GLY A 103 6.20 8.56 2.54
N VAL A 104 6.84 7.39 2.33
CA VAL A 104 6.17 6.11 2.56
C VAL A 104 5.78 5.98 4.03
N SER A 105 4.57 5.43 4.28
CA SER A 105 4.12 5.22 5.66
C SER A 105 4.76 3.99 6.28
N ASN A 106 4.95 2.93 5.51
CA ASN A 106 5.68 1.74 5.95
C ASN A 106 6.14 0.93 4.74
N TYR A 107 6.85 -0.16 4.99
CA TYR A 107 7.62 -0.88 4.00
C TYR A 107 7.61 -2.37 4.36
N ILE A 108 7.33 -3.24 3.40
CA ILE A 108 7.29 -4.68 3.59
C ILE A 108 8.19 -5.35 2.56
N VAL A 109 9.04 -6.28 3.02
CA VAL A 109 9.92 -7.06 2.14
C VAL A 109 9.29 -8.44 1.90
N LYS A 110 9.25 -8.87 0.64
CA LYS A 110 8.78 -10.20 0.26
C LYS A 110 9.80 -11.27 0.63
N PRO A 111 9.38 -12.48 1.03
CA PRO A 111 7.99 -12.90 1.25
C PRO A 111 7.48 -12.45 2.61
N PHE A 112 6.17 -12.32 2.72
CA PHE A 112 5.51 -11.93 3.97
C PHE A 112 4.23 -12.74 4.17
N ASN A 113 3.68 -12.68 5.39
CA ASN A 113 2.44 -13.37 5.75
C ASN A 113 1.44 -12.39 6.37
N ALA A 114 0.27 -12.91 6.78
CA ALA A 114 -0.77 -12.07 7.37
C ALA A 114 -0.29 -11.38 8.65
N ALA A 115 0.50 -12.06 9.49
CA ALA A 115 1.01 -11.47 10.72
C ALA A 115 1.95 -10.30 10.45
N THR A 116 2.84 -10.44 9.45
CA THR A 116 3.74 -9.36 9.04
C THR A 116 2.95 -8.17 8.50
N LEU A 117 1.98 -8.44 7.63
CA LEU A 117 1.13 -7.38 7.07
C LEU A 117 0.39 -6.64 8.17
N LYS A 118 -0.21 -7.36 9.11
CA LYS A 118 -0.91 -6.77 10.24
C LYS A 118 0.02 -5.88 11.07
N THR A 119 1.21 -6.36 11.42
CA THR A 119 2.18 -5.60 12.21
C THR A 119 2.57 -4.30 11.51
N LYS A 120 2.81 -4.35 10.19
CA LYS A 120 3.17 -3.17 9.42
C LYS A 120 2.01 -2.18 9.31
N MET A 121 0.78 -2.68 9.20
CA MET A 121 -0.41 -1.82 9.20
C MET A 121 -0.63 -1.16 10.57
N GLU A 122 -0.40 -1.89 11.64
CA GLU A 122 -0.52 -1.36 13.01
C GLU A 122 0.44 -0.18 13.23
N ALA A 123 1.64 -0.25 12.67
CA ALA A 123 2.61 0.84 12.76
C ALA A 123 2.16 2.09 12.00
N VAL A 124 1.34 1.94 10.95
CA VAL A 124 0.79 3.05 10.18
C VAL A 124 -0.42 3.67 10.88
N PHE A 125 -1.17 2.85 11.61
CA PHE A 125 -2.37 3.28 12.34
C PHE A 125 -2.19 3.06 13.84
N PRO A 126 -1.49 3.97 14.54
CA PRO A 126 -1.13 3.74 15.94
C PRO A 126 -2.32 3.41 16.86
N GLY A 127 -3.50 3.96 16.58
CA GLY A 127 -4.69 3.65 17.35
C GLY A 127 -5.16 2.20 17.23
N ALA A 128 -4.74 1.49 16.21
CA ALA A 128 -5.13 0.09 15.98
C ALA A 128 -4.27 -0.90 16.77
N ALA A 129 -3.07 -0.49 17.18
CA ALA A 129 -2.14 -1.35 17.91
C ALA A 129 -2.50 -1.50 19.38
N GLY A 130 -3.38 -0.67 19.86
CA GLY A 130 -3.76 -0.61 21.28
C GLY A 130 -4.66 -1.73 21.76
#